data_7f601696a90e1468cb357aa4e13a3ecc
#
_entry.id   7f601696a90e1468cb357aa4e13a3ecc
#
_cell.length_a   1.000
_cell.length_b   1.000
_cell.length_c   1.000
_cell.angle_alpha   90.00
_cell.angle_beta   90.00
_cell.angle_gamma   90.00
#
_symmetry.space_group_name_H-M   'P 1'
#
loop_
_entity.id
_entity.type
_entity.pdbx_description
1 polymer ?
#
loop_
_entity_poly.entity_id
_entity_poly.type
_entity_poly.pdbx_seq_one_letter_code
_entity_poly.pdbx_strand_id
1 'polypeptide(L)'
;MKIEEVKSTVKTQRISSHSHVKGLGLKENGEANEMAAGLVGQQAAREAAGIVVDMIKSKKMAGRAILMAGPPGTGKTAIALAMSHELGNKVPFCPMVGSEVFSSEIKKTEVLMENFRRAIGLRIKESKEVYEGEVTELTPVETENPMGGKIYLTSPHL
;
A
#
# COMPACT_ATOMS: atom_id res chain seq x y z
N MET A 1 -0.99 -3.54 -27.89
CA MET A 1 -1.64 -2.72 -26.84
C MET A 1 -0.98 -3.07 -25.51
N LYS A 2 -0.15 -2.19 -24.94
CA LYS A 2 0.45 -2.39 -23.60
C LYS A 2 -0.53 -1.87 -22.56
N ILE A 3 -1.00 -2.75 -21.68
CA ILE A 3 -1.82 -2.34 -20.53
C ILE A 3 -0.85 -1.91 -19.43
N GLU A 4 -0.80 -0.63 -19.15
CA GLU A 4 0.01 -0.08 -18.06
C GLU A 4 -0.85 0.02 -16.80
N GLU A 5 -0.42 -0.64 -15.74
CA GLU A 5 -1.11 -0.63 -14.45
C GLU A 5 -0.72 0.63 -13.69
N VAL A 6 -1.62 1.62 -13.62
CA VAL A 6 -1.40 2.84 -12.82
C VAL A 6 -1.53 2.49 -11.33
N LYS A 7 -0.41 2.50 -10.63
CA LYS A 7 -0.37 2.29 -9.17
C LYS A 7 -0.82 3.56 -8.45
N SER A 8 -1.74 3.42 -7.49
CA SER A 8 -2.20 4.52 -6.65
C SER A 8 -1.03 5.18 -5.90
N THR A 9 -0.83 6.47 -6.12
CA THR A 9 0.23 7.28 -5.50
C THR A 9 0.06 7.49 -3.99
N VAL A 10 -1.16 7.41 -3.47
CA VAL A 10 -1.46 7.63 -2.04
C VAL A 10 -0.86 6.54 -1.15
N LYS A 11 -0.76 5.29 -1.63
CA LYS A 11 -0.11 4.19 -0.92
C LYS A 11 1.41 4.36 -0.80
N THR A 12 2.02 5.02 -1.76
CA THR A 12 3.49 5.13 -1.87
C THR A 12 4.07 6.14 -0.88
N GLN A 13 3.34 7.21 -0.55
CA GLN A 13 3.87 8.30 0.28
C GLN A 13 4.10 7.91 1.74
N ARG A 14 3.24 7.08 2.34
CA ARG A 14 3.41 6.63 3.75
C ARG A 14 4.40 5.50 3.93
N ILE A 15 4.70 4.76 2.88
CA ILE A 15 5.63 3.61 2.89
C ILE A 15 7.00 4.01 2.33
N SER A 16 7.16 5.24 1.83
CA SER A 16 8.38 5.72 1.18
C SER A 16 9.64 5.61 2.05
N SER A 17 9.50 5.76 3.37
CA SER A 17 10.61 5.63 4.32
C SER A 17 11.18 4.20 4.40
N HIS A 18 10.43 3.19 3.99
CA HIS A 18 10.80 1.78 4.04
C HIS A 18 10.85 1.13 2.66
N SER A 19 11.05 1.90 1.59
CA SER A 19 11.11 1.41 0.21
C SER A 19 12.25 0.41 -0.05
N HIS A 20 13.29 0.42 0.80
CA HIS A 20 14.40 -0.52 0.75
C HIS A 20 14.05 -1.93 1.23
N VAL A 21 12.96 -2.09 2.00
CA VAL A 21 12.52 -3.38 2.53
C VAL A 21 11.79 -4.17 1.45
N LYS A 22 12.29 -5.36 1.13
CA LYS A 22 11.73 -6.24 0.09
C LYS A 22 11.10 -7.52 0.64
N GLY A 23 11.40 -7.88 1.89
CA GLY A 23 10.91 -9.09 2.53
C GLY A 23 11.56 -9.28 3.89
N LEU A 24 11.31 -10.42 4.55
CA LEU A 24 11.86 -10.75 5.86
C LEU A 24 13.31 -11.24 5.78
N GLY A 25 13.78 -11.68 4.62
CA GLY A 25 15.14 -12.18 4.42
C GLY A 25 15.41 -13.47 5.20
N LEU A 26 14.47 -14.40 5.20
CA LEU A 26 14.58 -15.71 5.81
C LEU A 26 15.16 -16.72 4.82
N LYS A 27 15.85 -17.71 5.34
CA LYS A 27 16.28 -18.92 4.61
C LYS A 27 15.10 -19.90 4.49
N GLU A 28 15.27 -20.94 3.70
CA GLU A 28 14.28 -22.03 3.57
C GLU A 28 13.98 -22.76 4.88
N ASN A 29 14.94 -22.80 5.79
CA ASN A 29 14.78 -23.39 7.13
C ASN A 29 14.08 -22.44 8.13
N GLY A 30 13.71 -21.23 7.73
CA GLY A 30 13.05 -20.23 8.58
C GLY A 30 14.00 -19.35 9.40
N GLU A 31 15.30 -19.59 9.37
CA GLU A 31 16.29 -18.74 10.05
C GLU A 31 16.51 -17.43 9.31
N ALA A 32 16.68 -16.33 10.05
CA ALA A 32 16.95 -15.03 9.47
C ALA A 32 18.44 -14.88 9.11
N ASN A 33 18.72 -14.43 7.89
CA ASN A 33 20.05 -13.95 7.55
C ASN A 33 20.34 -12.64 8.29
N GLU A 34 21.59 -12.43 8.71
CA GLU A 34 21.99 -11.23 9.43
C GLU A 34 21.69 -9.96 8.63
N MET A 35 21.95 -10.01 7.33
CA MET A 35 21.73 -8.90 6.41
C MET A 35 21.04 -9.43 5.14
N ALA A 36 19.74 -9.20 4.99
CA ALA A 36 19.01 -9.63 3.81
C ALA A 36 17.72 -8.82 3.60
N ALA A 37 17.28 -8.75 2.34
CA ALA A 37 16.01 -8.11 1.93
C ALA A 37 15.82 -6.65 2.40
N GLY A 38 16.92 -5.92 2.64
CA GLY A 38 16.88 -4.54 3.13
C GLY A 38 16.77 -4.41 4.66
N LEU A 39 16.83 -5.52 5.38
CA LEU A 39 16.84 -5.54 6.85
C LEU A 39 18.20 -6.00 7.37
N VAL A 40 18.65 -5.39 8.47
CA VAL A 40 19.89 -5.72 9.18
C VAL A 40 19.55 -6.01 10.63
N GLY A 41 20.03 -7.13 11.14
CA GLY A 41 19.79 -7.56 12.52
C GLY A 41 18.33 -7.99 12.77
N GLN A 42 17.89 -7.87 14.04
CA GLN A 42 16.54 -8.26 14.49
C GLN A 42 16.14 -9.70 14.08
N GLN A 43 17.09 -10.64 14.12
CA GLN A 43 16.93 -12.01 13.64
C GLN A 43 15.73 -12.69 14.29
N ALA A 44 15.66 -12.71 15.62
CA ALA A 44 14.59 -13.36 16.36
C ALA A 44 13.19 -12.77 16.03
N ALA A 45 13.09 -11.44 15.85
CA ALA A 45 11.84 -10.80 15.47
C ALA A 45 11.43 -11.13 14.03
N ARG A 46 12.39 -11.25 13.12
CA ARG A 46 12.15 -11.62 11.71
C ARG A 46 11.74 -13.09 11.59
N GLU A 47 12.35 -13.99 12.35
CA GLU A 47 11.95 -15.40 12.44
C GLU A 47 10.54 -15.56 12.98
N ALA A 48 10.22 -14.88 14.09
CA ALA A 48 8.88 -14.87 14.64
C ALA A 48 7.85 -14.32 13.62
N ALA A 49 8.20 -13.26 12.89
CA ALA A 49 7.36 -12.73 11.83
C ALA A 49 7.15 -13.73 10.69
N GLY A 50 8.16 -14.53 10.34
CA GLY A 50 8.05 -15.60 9.35
C GLY A 50 7.05 -16.68 9.75
N ILE A 51 7.09 -17.12 11.01
CA ILE A 51 6.11 -18.07 11.55
C ILE A 51 4.70 -17.51 11.45
N VAL A 52 4.52 -16.22 11.76
CA VAL A 52 3.21 -15.55 11.66
C VAL A 52 2.74 -15.51 10.20
N VAL A 53 3.63 -15.22 9.25
CA VAL A 53 3.30 -15.21 7.81
C VAL A 53 2.81 -16.58 7.36
N ASP A 54 3.46 -17.67 7.81
CA ASP A 54 3.05 -19.03 7.49
C ASP A 54 1.70 -19.40 8.12
N MET A 55 1.45 -18.94 9.35
CA MET A 55 0.14 -19.09 10.00
C MET A 55 -0.96 -18.35 9.25
N ILE A 56 -0.68 -17.17 8.69
CA ILE A 56 -1.63 -16.40 7.88
C ILE A 56 -1.90 -17.13 6.56
N LYS A 57 -0.85 -17.60 5.87
CA LYS A 57 -0.96 -18.37 4.63
C LYS A 57 -1.79 -19.65 4.84
N SER A 58 -1.62 -20.32 5.98
CA SER A 58 -2.39 -21.50 6.36
C SER A 58 -3.79 -21.20 6.96
N LYS A 59 -4.22 -19.92 6.95
CA LYS A 59 -5.51 -19.44 7.47
C LYS A 59 -5.75 -19.70 8.97
N LYS A 60 -4.72 -19.95 9.76
CA LYS A 60 -4.80 -20.20 11.20
C LYS A 60 -4.86 -18.95 12.06
N MET A 61 -4.67 -17.76 11.46
CA MET A 61 -4.65 -16.45 12.14
C MET A 61 -5.96 -15.66 12.00
N ALA A 62 -7.04 -16.27 11.53
CA ALA A 62 -8.32 -15.57 11.38
C ALA A 62 -8.82 -15.03 12.73
N GLY A 63 -9.17 -13.74 12.76
CA GLY A 63 -9.68 -13.06 13.97
C GLY A 63 -8.64 -12.81 15.07
N ARG A 64 -7.35 -13.03 14.80
CA ARG A 64 -6.28 -12.77 15.77
C ARG A 64 -5.53 -11.46 15.42
N ALA A 65 -4.97 -10.84 16.45
CA ALA A 65 -4.13 -9.64 16.31
C ALA A 65 -2.70 -9.95 16.73
N ILE A 66 -1.75 -9.20 16.14
CA ILE A 66 -0.33 -9.29 16.45
C ILE A 66 0.08 -7.96 17.08
N LEU A 67 0.66 -8.03 18.27
CA LEU A 67 1.22 -6.87 18.96
C LEU A 67 2.75 -6.88 18.82
N MET A 68 3.29 -5.81 18.25
CA MET A 68 4.72 -5.55 18.18
C MET A 68 5.10 -4.44 19.17
N ALA A 69 5.79 -4.77 20.24
CA ALA A 69 6.23 -3.84 21.26
C ALA A 69 7.75 -3.67 21.23
N GLY A 70 8.23 -2.48 21.53
CA GLY A 70 9.66 -2.17 21.60
C GLY A 70 9.94 -0.67 21.49
N PRO A 71 11.17 -0.23 21.74
CA PRO A 71 11.59 1.16 21.61
C PRO A 71 11.39 1.72 20.21
N PRO A 72 11.31 3.05 20.05
CA PRO A 72 11.28 3.66 18.72
C PRO A 72 12.58 3.34 17.96
N GLY A 73 12.50 3.25 16.63
CA GLY A 73 13.67 2.97 15.78
C GLY A 73 14.07 1.49 15.66
N THR A 74 13.41 0.56 16.35
CA THR A 74 13.75 -0.89 16.29
C THR A 74 13.21 -1.63 15.07
N GLY A 75 12.63 -0.93 14.09
CA GLY A 75 12.19 -1.53 12.83
C GLY A 75 10.84 -2.22 12.84
N LYS A 76 9.96 -1.97 13.85
CA LYS A 76 8.64 -2.59 13.94
C LYS A 76 7.80 -2.41 12.67
N THR A 77 7.72 -1.19 12.16
CA THR A 77 6.99 -0.87 10.92
C THR A 77 7.64 -1.50 9.70
N ALA A 78 8.97 -1.54 9.65
CA ALA A 78 9.70 -2.18 8.58
C ALA A 78 9.44 -3.69 8.52
N ILE A 79 9.41 -4.37 9.67
CA ILE A 79 9.07 -5.79 9.77
C ILE A 79 7.61 -6.02 9.35
N ALA A 80 6.66 -5.18 9.78
CA ALA A 80 5.27 -5.29 9.35
C ALA A 80 5.11 -5.13 7.82
N LEU A 81 5.87 -4.22 7.22
CA LEU A 81 5.92 -4.06 5.76
C LEU A 81 6.55 -5.28 5.09
N ALA A 82 7.64 -5.82 5.65
CA ALA A 82 8.27 -7.03 5.15
C ALA A 82 7.30 -8.22 5.15
N MET A 83 6.52 -8.40 6.24
CA MET A 83 5.46 -9.41 6.29
C MET A 83 4.43 -9.23 5.19
N SER A 84 4.02 -7.99 4.89
CA SER A 84 3.06 -7.73 3.82
C SER A 84 3.61 -8.07 2.43
N HIS A 85 4.90 -7.88 2.21
CA HIS A 85 5.57 -8.31 0.97
C HIS A 85 5.59 -9.83 0.82
N GLU A 86 5.86 -10.57 1.90
CA GLU A 86 5.85 -12.04 1.91
C GLU A 86 4.45 -12.64 1.71
N LEU A 87 3.40 -11.94 2.16
CA LEU A 87 2.01 -12.33 1.93
C LEU A 87 1.55 -12.09 0.50
N GLY A 88 2.23 -11.18 -0.21
CA GLY A 88 1.96 -10.87 -1.61
C GLY A 88 0.70 -10.05 -1.86
N ASN A 89 0.35 -9.91 -3.14
CA ASN A 89 -0.74 -9.03 -3.60
C ASN A 89 -2.17 -9.51 -3.23
N LYS A 90 -2.31 -10.74 -2.78
CA LYS A 90 -3.62 -11.30 -2.39
C LYS A 90 -4.09 -10.78 -1.04
N VAL A 91 -3.17 -10.33 -0.19
CA VAL A 91 -3.47 -9.78 1.14
C VAL A 91 -3.26 -8.27 1.06
N PRO A 92 -4.34 -7.46 1.17
CA PRO A 92 -4.22 -6.02 1.11
C PRO A 92 -3.51 -5.48 2.35
N PHE A 93 -2.63 -4.50 2.16
CA PHE A 93 -1.92 -3.81 3.24
C PHE A 93 -2.39 -2.36 3.32
N CYS A 94 -2.86 -1.95 4.50
CA CYS A 94 -3.29 -0.59 4.78
C CYS A 94 -2.67 -0.08 6.09
N PRO A 95 -1.61 0.72 6.02
CA PRO A 95 -1.03 1.34 7.20
C PRO A 95 -1.96 2.43 7.75
N MET A 96 -2.17 2.42 9.06
CA MET A 96 -2.94 3.41 9.81
C MET A 96 -2.12 3.95 10.96
N VAL A 97 -2.35 5.22 11.32
CA VAL A 97 -1.75 5.85 12.49
C VAL A 97 -2.82 6.01 13.58
N GLY A 98 -2.43 5.80 14.84
CA GLY A 98 -3.35 5.91 15.96
C GLY A 98 -4.07 7.25 16.05
N SER A 99 -3.39 8.36 15.73
CA SER A 99 -3.98 9.70 15.68
C SER A 99 -5.11 9.85 14.66
N GLU A 100 -5.12 9.09 13.58
CA GLU A 100 -6.20 9.11 12.59
C GLU A 100 -7.46 8.41 13.12
N VAL A 101 -7.28 7.37 13.93
CA VAL A 101 -8.38 6.61 14.50
C VAL A 101 -9.01 7.33 15.69
N PHE A 102 -8.20 8.04 16.46
CA PHE A 102 -8.63 8.79 17.65
C PHE A 102 -8.90 10.27 17.32
N SER A 103 -9.88 10.52 16.47
CA SER A 103 -10.41 11.87 16.20
C SER A 103 -11.58 12.18 17.15
N SER A 104 -11.72 13.45 17.55
CA SER A 104 -12.87 13.94 18.31
C SER A 104 -14.12 14.12 17.43
N GLU A 105 -13.94 14.27 16.13
CA GLU A 105 -15.01 14.63 15.18
C GLU A 105 -15.69 13.41 14.56
N ILE A 106 -14.96 12.32 14.33
CA ILE A 106 -15.46 11.13 13.62
C ILE A 106 -15.43 9.91 14.54
N LYS A 107 -16.44 9.07 14.46
CA LYS A 107 -16.49 7.82 15.23
C LYS A 107 -15.38 6.87 14.78
N LYS A 108 -14.71 6.24 15.73
CA LYS A 108 -13.60 5.27 15.49
C LYS A 108 -13.97 4.16 14.52
N THR A 109 -15.21 3.66 14.62
CA THR A 109 -15.74 2.61 13.74
C THR A 109 -15.84 3.04 12.29
N GLU A 110 -16.16 4.31 12.03
CA GLU A 110 -16.27 4.86 10.68
C GLU A 110 -14.90 5.00 10.03
N VAL A 111 -13.91 5.52 10.78
CA VAL A 111 -12.53 5.61 10.31
C VAL A 111 -11.96 4.24 9.97
N LEU A 112 -12.20 3.23 10.81
CA LEU A 112 -11.76 1.87 10.54
C LEU A 112 -12.45 1.28 9.31
N MET A 113 -13.77 1.50 9.17
CA MET A 113 -14.52 1.02 8.01
C MET A 113 -14.03 1.66 6.71
N GLU A 114 -13.73 2.96 6.71
CA GLU A 114 -13.15 3.65 5.56
C GLU A 114 -11.79 3.06 5.18
N ASN A 115 -10.92 2.82 6.16
CA ASN A 115 -9.62 2.22 5.91
C ASN A 115 -9.74 0.78 5.36
N PHE A 116 -10.70 -0.03 5.83
CA PHE A 116 -10.97 -1.34 5.26
C PHE A 116 -11.46 -1.26 3.81
N ARG A 117 -12.37 -0.34 3.49
CA ARG A 117 -12.83 -0.10 2.11
C ARG A 117 -11.67 0.31 1.21
N ARG A 118 -10.79 1.20 1.71
CA ARG A 118 -9.59 1.64 0.99
C ARG A 118 -8.59 0.50 0.77
N ALA A 119 -8.44 -0.41 1.75
CA ALA A 119 -7.55 -1.56 1.64
C ALA A 119 -8.01 -2.57 0.59
N ILE A 120 -9.31 -2.88 0.56
CA ILE A 120 -9.89 -3.82 -0.40
C ILE A 120 -9.85 -3.23 -1.82
N GLY A 121 -10.23 -1.96 -1.98
CA GLY A 121 -10.23 -1.25 -3.27
C GLY A 121 -11.13 -1.90 -4.32
N LEU A 122 -11.32 -1.21 -5.41
CA LEU A 122 -11.97 -1.72 -6.61
C LEU A 122 -10.95 -1.70 -7.76
N ARG A 123 -10.75 -2.83 -8.43
CA ARG A 123 -10.02 -2.88 -9.68
C ARG A 123 -11.02 -2.71 -10.83
N ILE A 124 -10.99 -1.54 -11.46
CA ILE A 124 -11.77 -1.26 -12.66
C ILE A 124 -10.84 -1.51 -13.84
N LYS A 125 -11.23 -2.43 -14.73
CA LYS A 125 -10.58 -2.59 -16.02
C LYS A 125 -11.31 -1.71 -17.01
N GLU A 126 -10.65 -0.66 -17.46
CA GLU A 126 -11.15 0.25 -18.48
C GLU A 126 -10.32 0.03 -19.75
N SER A 127 -10.98 -0.27 -20.85
CA SER A 127 -10.33 -0.34 -22.16
C SER A 127 -10.40 1.04 -22.78
N LYS A 128 -9.24 1.67 -22.99
CA LYS A 128 -9.11 2.96 -23.67
C LYS A 128 -8.42 2.75 -25.02
N GLU A 129 -8.94 3.39 -26.04
CA GLU A 129 -8.23 3.52 -27.30
C GLU A 129 -7.18 4.60 -27.16
N VAL A 130 -5.94 4.27 -27.52
CA VAL A 130 -4.83 5.21 -27.48
C VAL A 130 -4.45 5.53 -28.94
N TYR A 131 -4.50 6.79 -29.27
CA TYR A 131 -4.07 7.30 -30.56
C TYR A 131 -2.68 7.91 -30.38
N GLU A 132 -1.73 7.48 -31.20
CA GLU A 132 -0.39 8.04 -31.22
C GLU A 132 -0.27 8.95 -32.46
N GLY A 133 0.11 10.23 -32.25
CA GLY A 133 0.25 11.19 -33.33
C GLY A 133 0.89 12.49 -32.84
N GLU A 134 1.15 13.40 -33.77
CA GLU A 134 1.65 14.73 -33.44
C GLU A 134 0.47 15.66 -33.17
N VAL A 135 0.53 16.38 -32.05
CA VAL A 135 -0.50 17.35 -31.67
C VAL A 135 -0.38 18.59 -32.55
N THR A 136 -1.36 18.81 -33.41
CA THR A 136 -1.37 19.93 -34.37
C THR A 136 -2.07 21.16 -33.78
N GLU A 137 -3.08 20.97 -32.93
CA GLU A 137 -3.81 22.07 -32.34
C GLU A 137 -4.26 21.75 -30.92
N LEU A 138 -4.22 22.73 -30.04
CA LEU A 138 -4.56 22.65 -28.62
C LEU A 138 -5.59 23.74 -28.31
N THR A 139 -6.86 23.35 -28.23
CA THR A 139 -7.95 24.30 -27.93
C THR A 139 -8.45 24.12 -26.50
N PRO A 140 -8.23 25.08 -25.59
CA PRO A 140 -8.75 25.01 -24.23
C PRO A 140 -10.27 25.25 -24.23
N VAL A 141 -11.02 24.34 -23.64
CA VAL A 141 -12.46 24.46 -23.44
C VAL A 141 -12.73 24.73 -21.97
N GLU A 142 -13.38 25.84 -21.67
CA GLU A 142 -13.84 26.14 -20.30
C GLU A 142 -15.12 25.35 -20.00
N THR A 143 -15.11 24.54 -18.95
CA THR A 143 -16.28 23.86 -18.45
C THR A 143 -16.55 24.31 -17.02
N GLU A 144 -17.79 24.67 -16.71
CA GLU A 144 -18.18 25.00 -15.35
C GLU A 144 -18.31 23.72 -14.52
N ASN A 145 -17.66 23.70 -13.36
CA ASN A 145 -17.79 22.61 -12.41
C ASN A 145 -19.09 22.81 -11.61
N PRO A 146 -19.98 21.81 -11.48
CA PRO A 146 -21.21 21.90 -10.68
C PRO A 146 -20.95 22.25 -9.20
N MET A 147 -19.73 22.02 -8.69
CA MET A 147 -19.31 22.34 -7.32
C MET A 147 -18.67 23.74 -7.18
N GLY A 148 -18.66 24.55 -8.25
CA GLY A 148 -18.01 25.86 -8.29
C GLY A 148 -16.55 25.79 -8.69
N GLY A 149 -16.17 26.67 -9.61
CA GLY A 149 -14.83 26.77 -10.18
C GLY A 149 -14.80 26.41 -11.67
N LYS A 150 -13.84 27.00 -12.39
CA LYS A 150 -13.62 26.72 -13.81
C LYS A 150 -12.61 25.61 -13.99
N ILE A 151 -12.96 24.60 -14.78
CA ILE A 151 -12.04 23.53 -15.20
C ILE A 151 -11.68 23.78 -16.67
N TYR A 152 -10.41 23.81 -16.98
CA TYR A 152 -9.92 23.85 -18.34
C TYR A 152 -9.67 22.43 -18.83
N LEU A 153 -10.48 21.97 -19.77
CA LEU A 153 -10.25 20.72 -20.49
C LEU A 153 -9.56 21.06 -21.80
N THR A 154 -8.41 20.45 -22.01
CA THR A 154 -7.67 20.60 -23.26
C THR A 154 -7.95 19.39 -24.12
N SER A 155 -8.57 19.59 -25.28
CA SER A 155 -8.78 18.52 -26.28
C SER A 155 -7.65 18.60 -27.29
N PRO A 156 -6.73 17.63 -27.35
CA PRO A 156 -5.76 17.58 -28.42
C PRO A 156 -6.46 17.13 -29.72
N HIS A 157 -6.31 17.86 -30.79
CA HIS A 157 -6.57 17.37 -32.13
C HIS A 157 -5.28 16.70 -32.66
N LEU A 158 -5.38 15.42 -32.97
CA LEU A 158 -4.33 14.59 -33.60
C LEU A 158 -4.41 14.68 -35.11
#